data_5c5a7c1a72fae471605058dad18a43cd
#
_entry.id   5c5a7c1a72fae471605058dad18a43cd
#
_cell.length_a   1.000
_cell.length_b   1.000
_cell.length_c   1.000
_cell.angle_alpha   90.00
_cell.angle_beta   90.00
_cell.angle_gamma   90.00
#
_symmetry.space_group_name_H-M   'P 1'
#
loop_
_entity.id
_entity.type
_entity.pdbx_description
1 polymer ?
#
loop_
_entity_poly.entity_id
_entity_poly.type
_entity_poly.pdbx_seq_one_letter_code
_entity_poly.pdbx_strand_id
1 'polypeptide(L)'
;MVQKQYRASPVILVMVLLCTASSFAEAQAESSDETVAHGKALVEAADCGSCHTADPAKPFAGGKRIDTPFGAIYSPNLTPDRETGIGAWRDEDFHRALRYGVRRDGSRYYPAFPYPNFTKMVRDDLLAIRAYLATLTPFSNEAPPPALHWPLNYRVVMRVWNWLFFKPGILVPDQQKSTEWNRGRYLVEGAAHCGACHTPKNLFGADKKNRPLGGGLVQGWFAPRLDGAERSGLKSWSADDIVEYLQSGRNGHSNADGLMAEVVANSTSKMSDADVRAIAVYLKDFPPGAAEPAVTPPPPTEMTAGAAVYAHACVSCHETDGSGAPRIYPPLPGNANLQSADPSSALRIILDGAQTLTTPRAPNTGSMPAYAGKFSDQEIADVTNYIRNSWGNAAPPVTASQVAKARKRQ
;
A
#
# COMPACT_ATOMS: atom_id res chain seq x y z
N MET A 1 0.03 84.83 5.59
CA MET A 1 0.31 83.40 5.51
C MET A 1 -0.89 82.61 5.97
N VAL A 2 -1.67 81.99 5.08
CA VAL A 2 -2.87 81.26 5.43
C VAL A 2 -2.56 79.75 5.23
N GLN A 3 -2.48 79.01 6.32
CA GLN A 3 -2.34 77.57 6.30
C GLN A 3 -3.70 76.93 6.01
N LYS A 4 -3.83 76.29 4.84
CA LYS A 4 -4.95 75.39 4.52
C LYS A 4 -4.75 74.02 5.18
N GLN A 5 -5.53 73.72 6.20
CA GLN A 5 -5.64 72.39 6.78
C GLN A 5 -6.54 71.51 5.87
N TYR A 6 -5.97 70.48 5.24
CA TYR A 6 -6.75 69.43 4.56
C TYR A 6 -7.25 68.44 5.63
N ARG A 7 -8.58 68.47 5.89
CA ARG A 7 -9.26 67.40 6.62
C ARG A 7 -9.48 66.22 5.67
N ALA A 8 -8.78 65.13 5.93
CA ALA A 8 -9.03 63.89 5.23
C ALA A 8 -10.42 63.35 5.60
N SER A 9 -11.25 63.03 4.60
CA SER A 9 -12.61 62.52 4.75
C SER A 9 -12.60 61.13 5.38
N PRO A 10 -13.38 60.84 6.43
CA PRO A 10 -13.43 59.49 7.06
C PRO A 10 -13.90 58.37 6.14
N VAL A 11 -14.55 58.70 5.03
CA VAL A 11 -15.01 57.72 4.00
C VAL A 11 -13.85 57.00 3.30
N ILE A 12 -12.70 57.67 3.09
CA ILE A 12 -11.54 57.03 2.41
C ILE A 12 -10.87 56.01 3.33
N LEU A 13 -10.87 56.23 4.65
CA LEU A 13 -10.25 55.31 5.61
C LEU A 13 -11.04 54.00 5.78
N VAL A 14 -12.38 54.07 5.69
CA VAL A 14 -13.25 52.86 5.77
C VAL A 14 -13.15 52.02 4.50
N MET A 15 -13.01 52.63 3.32
CA MET A 15 -12.90 51.89 2.05
C MET A 15 -11.56 51.14 1.93
N VAL A 16 -10.46 51.70 2.42
CA VAL A 16 -9.13 51.03 2.42
C VAL A 16 -9.12 49.87 3.41
N LEU A 17 -9.76 49.98 4.57
CA LEU A 17 -9.87 48.92 5.58
C LEU A 17 -10.74 47.74 5.07
N LEU A 18 -11.82 48.01 4.34
CA LEU A 18 -12.68 46.96 3.75
C LEU A 18 -11.98 46.19 2.62
N CYS A 19 -11.22 46.89 1.74
CA CYS A 19 -10.45 46.21 0.66
C CYS A 19 -9.31 45.32 1.21
N THR A 20 -8.62 45.75 2.28
CA THR A 20 -7.57 44.95 2.89
C THR A 20 -8.12 43.72 3.62
N ALA A 21 -9.27 43.83 4.30
CA ALA A 21 -9.92 42.71 4.99
C ALA A 21 -10.41 41.64 3.99
N SER A 22 -10.96 42.05 2.85
CA SER A 22 -11.38 41.10 1.79
C SER A 22 -10.19 40.36 1.20
N SER A 23 -9.08 41.02 0.90
CA SER A 23 -7.87 40.41 0.36
C SER A 23 -7.22 39.43 1.32
N PHE A 24 -7.23 39.70 2.60
CA PHE A 24 -6.74 38.77 3.65
C PHE A 24 -7.66 37.56 3.82
N ALA A 25 -8.98 37.73 3.72
CA ALA A 25 -9.94 36.64 3.81
C ALA A 25 -9.84 35.69 2.57
N GLU A 26 -9.70 36.27 1.38
CA GLU A 26 -9.50 35.50 0.14
C GLU A 26 -8.16 34.72 0.16
N ALA A 27 -7.06 35.35 0.58
CA ALA A 27 -5.76 34.69 0.72
C ALA A 27 -5.76 33.58 1.78
N GLN A 28 -6.51 33.73 2.88
CA GLN A 28 -6.67 32.68 3.89
C GLN A 28 -7.57 31.54 3.42
N ALA A 29 -8.63 31.82 2.67
CA ALA A 29 -9.48 30.79 2.07
C ALA A 29 -8.71 30.00 1.02
N GLU A 30 -7.97 30.67 0.13
CA GLU A 30 -7.14 30.01 -0.89
C GLU A 30 -6.03 29.12 -0.26
N SER A 31 -5.34 29.60 0.78
CA SER A 31 -4.35 28.80 1.49
C SER A 31 -4.96 27.60 2.23
N SER A 32 -6.21 27.69 2.70
CA SER A 32 -6.91 26.56 3.33
C SER A 32 -7.32 25.50 2.29
N ASP A 33 -7.79 25.93 1.13
CA ASP A 33 -8.22 25.03 0.05
C ASP A 33 -7.02 24.27 -0.55
N GLU A 34 -5.88 24.95 -0.73
CA GLU A 34 -4.63 24.30 -1.15
C GLU A 34 -4.15 23.29 -0.11
N THR A 35 -4.21 23.60 1.17
CA THR A 35 -3.86 22.66 2.25
C THR A 35 -4.77 21.44 2.25
N VAL A 36 -6.07 21.62 2.05
CA VAL A 36 -7.06 20.54 1.96
C VAL A 36 -6.80 19.66 0.72
N ALA A 37 -6.53 20.28 -0.43
CA ALA A 37 -6.20 19.55 -1.66
C ALA A 37 -4.91 18.74 -1.51
N HIS A 38 -3.86 19.32 -0.91
CA HIS A 38 -2.63 18.62 -0.58
C HIS A 38 -2.86 17.47 0.40
N GLY A 39 -3.66 17.69 1.44
CA GLY A 39 -4.06 16.67 2.41
C GLY A 39 -4.82 15.52 1.76
N LYS A 40 -5.71 15.81 0.80
CA LYS A 40 -6.42 14.79 0.00
C LYS A 40 -5.42 13.91 -0.77
N ALA A 41 -4.48 14.52 -1.49
CA ALA A 41 -3.46 13.77 -2.23
C ALA A 41 -2.62 12.87 -1.32
N LEU A 42 -2.29 13.33 -0.12
CA LEU A 42 -1.56 12.52 0.88
C LEU A 42 -2.43 11.39 1.47
N VAL A 43 -3.73 11.61 1.70
CA VAL A 43 -4.67 10.58 2.15
C VAL A 43 -4.84 9.48 1.09
N GLU A 44 -4.91 9.87 -0.18
CA GLU A 44 -4.93 8.95 -1.31
C GLU A 44 -3.60 8.17 -1.41
N ALA A 45 -2.45 8.84 -1.35
CA ALA A 45 -1.15 8.20 -1.37
C ALA A 45 -0.94 7.23 -0.19
N ALA A 46 -1.45 7.59 1.00
CA ALA A 46 -1.38 6.77 2.22
C ALA A 46 -2.44 5.67 2.29
N ASP A 47 -3.28 5.53 1.25
CA ASP A 47 -4.35 4.52 1.17
C ASP A 47 -5.20 4.40 2.44
N CYS A 48 -5.49 5.52 3.07
CA CYS A 48 -6.24 5.53 4.34
C CYS A 48 -7.62 4.87 4.19
N GLY A 49 -8.27 5.09 3.03
CA GLY A 49 -9.59 4.57 2.72
C GLY A 49 -9.68 3.05 2.73
N SER A 50 -8.67 2.34 2.22
CA SER A 50 -8.66 0.87 2.16
C SER A 50 -8.76 0.22 3.53
N CYS A 51 -8.13 0.80 4.54
CA CYS A 51 -8.22 0.30 5.91
C CYS A 51 -9.40 0.89 6.69
N HIS A 52 -9.78 2.14 6.43
CA HIS A 52 -10.74 2.87 7.26
C HIS A 52 -12.16 2.93 6.67
N THR A 53 -12.47 2.11 5.65
CA THR A 53 -13.83 1.97 5.07
C THR A 53 -14.24 0.51 5.10
N ALA A 54 -15.06 0.12 6.07
CA ALA A 54 -15.67 -1.21 6.12
C ALA A 54 -16.95 -1.26 5.27
N ASP A 55 -17.72 -0.18 5.28
CA ASP A 55 -18.95 0.01 4.52
C ASP A 55 -18.71 1.10 3.46
N PRO A 56 -18.78 0.79 2.16
CA PRO A 56 -18.63 1.79 1.09
C PRO A 56 -19.59 2.99 1.19
N ALA A 57 -20.76 2.82 1.80
CA ALA A 57 -21.72 3.90 2.04
C ALA A 57 -21.28 4.86 3.16
N LYS A 58 -20.29 4.47 3.96
CA LYS A 58 -19.74 5.24 5.08
C LYS A 58 -18.22 5.34 4.99
N PRO A 59 -17.67 6.00 3.96
CA PRO A 59 -16.23 6.08 3.76
C PRO A 59 -15.54 6.69 4.98
N PHE A 60 -14.38 6.15 5.33
CA PHE A 60 -13.55 6.53 6.48
C PHE A 60 -14.19 6.33 7.86
N ALA A 61 -15.39 5.74 7.97
CA ALA A 61 -16.01 5.47 9.26
C ALA A 61 -15.37 4.33 10.06
N GLY A 62 -14.34 3.66 9.54
CA GLY A 62 -13.64 2.58 10.23
C GLY A 62 -14.43 1.27 10.29
N GLY A 63 -14.08 0.41 11.26
CA GLY A 63 -14.74 -0.88 11.48
C GLY A 63 -14.20 -2.02 10.63
N LYS A 64 -13.31 -1.77 9.66
CA LYS A 64 -12.72 -2.85 8.84
C LYS A 64 -11.84 -3.75 9.71
N ARG A 65 -12.11 -5.05 9.64
CA ARG A 65 -11.32 -6.08 10.31
C ARG A 65 -9.98 -6.28 9.56
N ILE A 66 -8.90 -6.28 10.30
CA ILE A 66 -7.55 -6.51 9.80
C ILE A 66 -6.98 -7.71 10.55
N ASP A 67 -6.83 -8.83 9.85
CA ASP A 67 -6.26 -10.05 10.42
C ASP A 67 -4.75 -9.98 10.42
N THR A 68 -4.17 -10.35 11.55
CA THR A 68 -2.72 -10.42 11.75
C THR A 68 -2.33 -11.79 12.32
N PRO A 69 -1.05 -12.19 12.27
CA PRO A 69 -0.59 -13.41 12.95
C PRO A 69 -0.84 -13.41 14.47
N PHE A 70 -1.18 -12.27 15.03
CA PHE A 70 -1.38 -12.06 16.48
C PHE A 70 -2.84 -11.95 16.89
N GLY A 71 -3.78 -12.13 15.97
CA GLY A 71 -5.20 -11.92 16.11
C GLY A 71 -5.72 -10.76 15.26
N ALA A 72 -6.97 -10.36 15.45
CA ALA A 72 -7.61 -9.33 14.66
C ALA A 72 -7.58 -7.96 15.35
N ILE A 73 -7.45 -6.91 14.54
CA ILE A 73 -7.68 -5.53 14.96
C ILE A 73 -8.75 -4.91 14.07
N TYR A 74 -9.33 -3.80 14.51
CA TYR A 74 -10.34 -3.06 13.74
C TYR A 74 -9.88 -1.63 13.56
N SER A 75 -10.07 -1.09 12.35
CA SER A 75 -9.72 0.28 12.03
C SER A 75 -10.64 1.27 12.74
N PRO A 76 -10.09 2.36 13.33
CA PRO A 76 -10.92 3.40 13.95
C PRO A 76 -11.61 4.28 12.90
N ASN A 77 -12.65 4.99 13.34
CA ASN A 77 -13.33 6.03 12.59
C ASN A 77 -12.43 7.27 12.42
N LEU A 78 -12.16 7.68 11.17
CA LEU A 78 -11.39 8.88 10.81
C LEU A 78 -12.28 10.06 10.40
N THR A 79 -13.61 9.91 10.39
CA THR A 79 -14.50 11.02 10.06
C THR A 79 -14.49 12.08 11.16
N PRO A 80 -14.94 13.33 10.88
CA PRO A 80 -15.01 14.40 11.87
C PRO A 80 -16.16 14.25 12.89
N ASP A 81 -16.64 13.02 13.11
CA ASP A 81 -17.55 12.73 14.22
C ASP A 81 -16.84 12.99 15.55
N ARG A 82 -17.52 13.71 16.46
CA ARG A 82 -16.90 14.16 17.71
C ARG A 82 -16.80 13.10 18.79
N GLU A 83 -17.64 12.08 18.73
CA GLU A 83 -17.74 11.03 19.75
C GLU A 83 -16.89 9.80 19.35
N THR A 84 -17.11 9.28 18.17
CA THR A 84 -16.50 8.02 17.71
C THR A 84 -15.34 8.24 16.74
N GLY A 85 -15.22 9.42 16.13
CA GLY A 85 -14.22 9.80 15.14
C GLY A 85 -13.11 10.70 15.68
N ILE A 86 -12.51 11.48 14.76
CA ILE A 86 -11.42 12.39 15.10
C ILE A 86 -11.86 13.85 15.25
N GLY A 87 -13.17 14.17 15.21
CA GLY A 87 -13.69 15.54 15.25
C GLY A 87 -13.36 16.31 16.52
N ALA A 88 -13.16 15.65 17.65
CA ALA A 88 -12.74 16.26 18.91
C ALA A 88 -11.22 16.24 19.13
N TRP A 89 -10.41 15.82 18.14
CA TRP A 89 -8.95 15.78 18.27
C TRP A 89 -8.34 17.15 17.98
N ARG A 90 -7.30 17.53 18.75
CA ARG A 90 -6.44 18.67 18.44
C ARG A 90 -5.38 18.26 17.42
N ASP A 91 -4.76 19.22 16.76
CA ASP A 91 -3.64 19.00 15.84
C ASP A 91 -2.53 18.14 16.47
N GLU A 92 -2.23 18.42 17.75
CA GLU A 92 -1.20 17.68 18.46
C GLU A 92 -1.59 16.23 18.75
N ASP A 93 -2.86 15.93 18.99
CA ASP A 93 -3.33 14.56 19.20
C ASP A 93 -3.16 13.74 17.91
N PHE A 94 -3.52 14.34 16.77
CA PHE A 94 -3.37 13.71 15.45
C PHE A 94 -1.89 13.55 15.08
N HIS A 95 -1.09 14.60 15.22
CA HIS A 95 0.35 14.55 15.00
C HIS A 95 1.03 13.48 15.85
N ARG A 96 0.72 13.38 17.15
CA ARG A 96 1.28 12.34 18.03
C ARG A 96 0.88 10.93 17.62
N ALA A 97 -0.33 10.74 17.11
CA ALA A 97 -0.80 9.46 16.64
C ALA A 97 0.04 8.95 15.45
N LEU A 98 0.24 9.78 14.43
CA LEU A 98 0.98 9.41 13.23
C LEU A 98 2.50 9.41 13.45
N ARG A 99 3.01 10.42 14.17
CA ARG A 99 4.45 10.59 14.42
C ARG A 99 5.02 9.56 15.38
N TYR A 100 4.30 9.27 16.46
CA TYR A 100 4.82 8.50 17.59
C TYR A 100 4.02 7.24 17.92
N GLY A 101 2.93 6.97 17.20
CA GLY A 101 2.03 5.85 17.50
C GLY A 101 1.39 5.95 18.90
N VAL A 102 1.10 7.17 19.36
CA VAL A 102 0.54 7.44 20.69
C VAL A 102 -0.92 7.87 20.59
N ARG A 103 -1.80 7.17 21.27
CA ARG A 103 -3.22 7.49 21.38
C ARG A 103 -3.48 8.69 22.31
N ARG A 104 -4.69 9.25 22.26
CA ARG A 104 -5.09 10.37 23.15
C ARG A 104 -4.96 10.03 24.64
N ASP A 105 -5.26 8.78 25.00
CA ASP A 105 -5.12 8.26 26.37
C ASP A 105 -3.67 7.96 26.79
N GLY A 106 -2.69 8.25 25.92
CA GLY A 106 -1.26 8.00 26.19
C GLY A 106 -0.81 6.54 25.93
N SER A 107 -1.73 5.62 25.64
CA SER A 107 -1.39 4.26 25.25
C SER A 107 -0.81 4.20 23.82
N ARG A 108 -0.26 3.05 23.40
CA ARG A 108 0.35 2.89 22.08
C ARG A 108 -0.60 2.23 21.09
N TYR A 109 -0.51 2.64 19.82
CA TYR A 109 -1.12 1.90 18.72
C TYR A 109 -0.36 0.58 18.46
N TYR A 110 -1.06 -0.39 17.89
CA TYR A 110 -0.44 -1.56 17.31
C TYR A 110 0.20 -1.19 15.96
N PRO A 111 1.38 -1.76 15.60
CA PRO A 111 2.12 -1.35 14.40
C PRO A 111 1.51 -1.82 13.07
N ALA A 112 0.34 -2.45 13.10
CA ALA A 112 -0.49 -2.60 11.90
C ALA A 112 -1.05 -1.24 11.41
N PHE A 113 -1.19 -0.25 12.30
CA PHE A 113 -1.20 1.15 11.92
C PHE A 113 0.23 1.57 11.58
N PRO A 114 0.55 1.98 10.32
CA PRO A 114 1.91 2.14 9.84
C PRO A 114 2.60 3.43 10.33
N TYR A 115 2.43 3.80 11.61
CA TYR A 115 3.14 4.94 12.21
C TYR A 115 4.68 4.80 12.12
N PRO A 116 5.29 3.60 12.01
CA PRO A 116 6.73 3.49 11.75
C PRO A 116 7.15 4.05 10.38
N ASN A 117 6.21 4.19 9.45
CA ASN A 117 6.40 4.86 8.18
C ASN A 117 5.98 6.34 8.28
N PHE A 118 4.80 6.65 8.79
CA PHE A 118 4.31 8.02 8.89
C PHE A 118 5.18 8.94 9.76
N THR A 119 5.97 8.37 10.69
CA THR A 119 6.97 9.14 11.45
C THR A 119 8.00 9.85 10.56
N LYS A 120 8.20 9.38 9.33
CA LYS A 120 9.12 9.95 8.34
C LYS A 120 8.57 11.19 7.64
N MET A 121 7.27 11.43 7.69
CA MET A 121 6.61 12.57 7.05
C MET A 121 6.87 13.86 7.85
N VAL A 122 6.86 15.00 7.19
CA VAL A 122 6.94 16.31 7.86
C VAL A 122 5.64 16.63 8.59
N ARG A 123 5.71 17.53 9.57
CA ARG A 123 4.54 17.88 10.40
C ARG A 123 3.42 18.48 9.57
N ASP A 124 3.76 19.37 8.65
CA ASP A 124 2.76 20.10 7.85
C ASP A 124 1.96 19.15 6.95
N ASP A 125 2.59 18.13 6.39
CA ASP A 125 1.90 17.07 5.63
C ASP A 125 0.94 16.25 6.52
N LEU A 126 1.34 15.93 7.75
CA LEU A 126 0.46 15.23 8.69
C LEU A 126 -0.76 16.09 9.06
N LEU A 127 -0.57 17.41 9.20
CA LEU A 127 -1.67 18.34 9.50
C LEU A 127 -2.54 18.60 8.26
N ALA A 128 -1.97 18.61 7.05
CA ALA A 128 -2.74 18.67 5.80
C ALA A 128 -3.68 17.45 5.66
N ILE A 129 -3.20 16.23 5.97
CA ILE A 129 -4.05 15.05 6.05
C ILE A 129 -5.23 15.28 6.99
N ARG A 130 -4.96 15.80 8.20
CA ARG A 130 -6.03 16.11 9.17
C ARG A 130 -7.01 17.15 8.65
N ALA A 131 -6.52 18.20 7.97
CA ALA A 131 -7.37 19.25 7.39
C ALA A 131 -8.35 18.65 6.36
N TYR A 132 -7.87 17.77 5.48
CA TYR A 132 -8.76 17.07 4.55
C TYR A 132 -9.76 16.15 5.26
N LEU A 133 -9.32 15.33 6.23
CA LEU A 133 -10.24 14.45 6.97
C LEU A 133 -11.33 15.22 7.72
N ALA A 134 -11.06 16.47 8.13
CA ALA A 134 -12.03 17.35 8.77
C ALA A 134 -13.15 17.83 7.81
N THR A 135 -12.96 17.73 6.48
CA THR A 135 -13.97 18.09 5.47
C THR A 135 -14.93 16.95 5.14
N LEU A 136 -14.66 15.73 5.63
CA LEU A 136 -15.48 14.55 5.33
C LEU A 136 -16.84 14.62 6.06
N THR A 137 -17.82 13.89 5.53
CA THR A 137 -19.11 13.70 6.21
C THR A 137 -18.89 12.93 7.52
N PRO A 138 -19.36 13.45 8.65
CA PRO A 138 -19.27 12.73 9.92
C PRO A 138 -20.22 11.53 9.94
N PHE A 139 -19.69 10.37 10.35
CA PHE A 139 -20.46 9.15 10.61
C PHE A 139 -20.20 8.68 12.02
N SER A 140 -21.25 8.43 12.81
CA SER A 140 -21.09 7.78 14.10
C SER A 140 -20.87 6.27 13.89
N ASN A 141 -19.68 5.79 14.24
CA ASN A 141 -19.33 4.38 14.16
C ASN A 141 -18.22 4.04 15.16
N GLU A 142 -18.53 3.27 16.18
CA GLU A 142 -17.57 2.77 17.15
C GLU A 142 -16.97 1.45 16.66
N ALA A 143 -15.65 1.42 16.45
CA ALA A 143 -14.97 0.21 16.03
C ALA A 143 -14.93 -0.83 17.18
N PRO A 144 -15.12 -2.13 16.88
CA PRO A 144 -14.97 -3.19 17.88
C PRO A 144 -13.60 -3.18 18.56
N PRO A 145 -13.49 -3.64 19.81
CA PRO A 145 -12.20 -3.78 20.48
C PRO A 145 -11.33 -4.81 19.75
N PRO A 146 -9.98 -4.65 19.82
CA PRO A 146 -9.04 -5.61 19.23
C PRO A 146 -9.22 -7.01 19.82
N ALA A 147 -9.26 -8.04 18.95
CA ALA A 147 -9.30 -9.45 19.30
C ALA A 147 -7.90 -10.08 19.16
N LEU A 148 -6.95 -9.64 19.97
CA LEU A 148 -5.56 -10.12 19.96
C LEU A 148 -5.33 -11.21 21.01
N HIS A 149 -4.40 -12.11 20.74
CA HIS A 149 -3.99 -13.16 21.66
C HIS A 149 -3.28 -12.57 22.88
N TRP A 150 -3.49 -13.21 24.06
CA TRP A 150 -2.73 -12.88 25.26
C TRP A 150 -1.20 -13.07 25.01
N PRO A 151 -0.32 -12.18 25.48
CA PRO A 151 -0.55 -10.94 26.26
C PRO A 151 -0.70 -9.68 25.39
N LEU A 152 -0.81 -9.79 24.05
CA LEU A 152 -0.81 -8.67 23.12
C LEU A 152 -2.09 -7.83 23.16
N ASN A 153 -3.16 -8.35 23.79
CA ASN A 153 -4.37 -7.60 24.10
C ASN A 153 -4.12 -6.44 25.12
N TYR A 154 -2.99 -6.48 25.87
CA TYR A 154 -2.60 -5.37 26.76
C TYR A 154 -1.69 -4.38 26.02
N ARG A 155 -2.16 -3.16 25.80
CA ARG A 155 -1.41 -2.12 25.04
C ARG A 155 -0.08 -1.72 25.71
N VAL A 156 0.10 -1.98 26.98
CA VAL A 156 1.37 -1.72 27.68
C VAL A 156 2.55 -2.49 27.04
N VAL A 157 2.29 -3.68 26.47
CA VAL A 157 3.29 -4.48 25.74
C VAL A 157 3.88 -3.70 24.57
N MET A 158 3.09 -2.82 23.96
CA MET A 158 3.54 -1.97 22.83
C MET A 158 4.59 -0.93 23.25
N ARG A 159 4.75 -0.62 24.55
CA ARG A 159 5.86 0.24 25.01
C ARG A 159 7.20 -0.47 24.81
N VAL A 160 7.26 -1.77 25.15
CA VAL A 160 8.46 -2.59 24.97
C VAL A 160 8.74 -2.78 23.48
N TRP A 161 7.70 -3.09 22.70
CA TRP A 161 7.83 -3.22 21.24
C TRP A 161 8.39 -1.94 20.60
N ASN A 162 7.87 -0.77 20.96
CA ASN A 162 8.35 0.52 20.46
C ASN A 162 9.80 0.77 20.83
N TRP A 163 10.18 0.48 22.07
CA TRP A 163 11.57 0.65 22.52
C TRP A 163 12.56 -0.22 21.72
N LEU A 164 12.16 -1.45 21.38
CA LEU A 164 13.01 -2.39 20.64
C LEU A 164 13.06 -2.09 19.13
N PHE A 165 11.95 -1.73 18.53
CA PHE A 165 11.80 -1.77 17.06
C PHE A 165 11.47 -0.42 16.42
N PHE A 166 11.00 0.55 17.16
CA PHE A 166 10.57 1.84 16.63
C PHE A 166 11.53 2.97 17.02
N LYS A 167 11.95 3.74 16.00
CA LYS A 167 12.72 4.97 16.19
C LYS A 167 12.00 6.09 15.44
N PRO A 168 11.43 7.06 16.12
CA PRO A 168 10.79 8.20 15.46
C PRO A 168 11.81 9.09 14.77
N GLY A 169 11.43 9.72 13.66
CA GLY A 169 12.28 10.67 12.95
C GLY A 169 11.75 11.00 11.56
N ILE A 170 11.91 12.23 11.14
CA ILE A 170 11.58 12.68 9.78
C ILE A 170 12.63 12.19 8.79
N LEU A 171 12.21 12.03 7.55
CA LEU A 171 13.11 11.73 6.45
C LEU A 171 13.79 13.03 6.00
N VAL A 172 15.12 13.03 6.05
CA VAL A 172 15.93 14.16 5.55
C VAL A 172 16.25 13.88 4.08
N PRO A 173 16.00 14.86 3.16
CA PRO A 173 16.37 14.72 1.77
C PRO A 173 17.87 14.47 1.58
N ASP A 174 18.22 13.60 0.65
CA ASP A 174 19.59 13.36 0.23
C ASP A 174 20.00 14.45 -0.76
N GLN A 175 21.00 15.25 -0.38
CA GLN A 175 21.50 16.38 -1.18
C GLN A 175 22.24 15.93 -2.45
N GLN A 176 22.63 14.65 -2.56
CA GLN A 176 23.29 14.09 -3.73
C GLN A 176 22.32 13.52 -4.76
N LYS A 177 21.03 13.46 -4.43
CA LYS A 177 19.96 12.92 -5.28
C LYS A 177 19.04 14.04 -5.77
N SER A 178 18.37 13.78 -6.90
CA SER A 178 17.41 14.73 -7.47
C SER A 178 16.21 14.97 -6.54
N THR A 179 15.52 16.08 -6.76
CA THR A 179 14.24 16.37 -6.07
C THR A 179 13.21 15.28 -6.33
N GLU A 180 13.12 14.78 -7.56
CA GLU A 180 12.21 13.69 -7.94
C GLU A 180 12.53 12.40 -7.17
N TRP A 181 13.81 12.02 -7.08
CA TRP A 181 14.24 10.87 -6.31
C TRP A 181 13.89 11.00 -4.82
N ASN A 182 14.16 12.18 -4.23
CA ASN A 182 13.81 12.46 -2.83
C ASN A 182 12.31 12.44 -2.58
N ARG A 183 11.49 12.92 -3.54
CA ARG A 183 10.04 12.80 -3.48
C ARG A 183 9.60 11.34 -3.52
N GLY A 184 10.17 10.54 -4.41
CA GLY A 184 9.90 9.10 -4.50
C GLY A 184 10.24 8.37 -3.20
N ARG A 185 11.41 8.67 -2.62
CA ARG A 185 11.82 8.13 -1.32
C ARG A 185 10.83 8.50 -0.21
N TYR A 186 10.40 9.75 -0.17
CA TYR A 186 9.43 10.25 0.80
C TYR A 186 8.08 9.52 0.71
N LEU A 187 7.62 9.28 -0.50
CA LEU A 187 6.39 8.52 -0.75
C LEU A 187 6.55 7.05 -0.36
N VAL A 188 7.55 6.36 -0.89
CA VAL A 188 7.76 4.91 -0.67
C VAL A 188 8.00 4.57 0.79
N GLU A 189 8.85 5.34 1.47
CA GLU A 189 9.22 5.06 2.86
C GLU A 189 8.26 5.68 3.88
N GLY A 190 7.59 6.78 3.53
CA GLY A 190 6.70 7.56 4.38
C GLY A 190 5.23 7.38 4.01
N ALA A 191 4.70 8.26 3.16
CA ALA A 191 3.27 8.37 2.91
C ALA A 191 2.64 7.09 2.35
N ALA A 192 3.14 6.56 1.23
CA ALA A 192 2.62 5.34 0.61
C ALA A 192 3.07 4.04 1.32
N HIS A 193 3.96 4.12 2.30
CA HIS A 193 4.41 3.04 3.20
C HIS A 193 4.58 1.65 2.56
N CYS A 194 5.10 1.59 1.33
CA CYS A 194 5.25 0.35 0.55
C CYS A 194 5.94 -0.77 1.34
N GLY A 195 6.92 -0.40 2.17
CA GLY A 195 7.64 -1.32 3.07
C GLY A 195 6.74 -2.00 4.11
N ALA A 196 5.56 -1.48 4.42
CA ALA A 196 4.63 -2.13 5.35
C ALA A 196 4.22 -3.53 4.87
N CYS A 197 4.07 -3.72 3.56
CA CYS A 197 3.78 -5.02 2.93
C CYS A 197 5.03 -5.65 2.32
N HIS A 198 5.86 -4.86 1.62
CA HIS A 198 6.99 -5.34 0.83
C HIS A 198 8.30 -5.53 1.61
N THR A 199 8.32 -5.34 2.94
CA THR A 199 9.47 -5.67 3.79
C THR A 199 9.14 -6.86 4.67
N PRO A 200 9.98 -7.91 4.73
CA PRO A 200 9.70 -9.09 5.55
C PRO A 200 9.71 -8.73 7.03
N LYS A 201 8.84 -9.38 7.81
CA LYS A 201 8.69 -9.15 9.25
C LYS A 201 9.49 -10.18 10.06
N ASN A 202 9.90 -9.79 11.24
CA ASN A 202 10.42 -10.71 12.26
C ASN A 202 9.27 -11.37 13.05
N LEU A 203 9.58 -12.23 14.00
CA LEU A 203 8.60 -12.94 14.84
C LEU A 203 7.70 -12.00 15.67
N PHE A 204 8.12 -10.76 15.88
CA PHE A 204 7.37 -9.74 16.61
C PHE A 204 6.60 -8.77 15.71
N GLY A 205 6.53 -9.07 14.39
CA GLY A 205 5.84 -8.23 13.41
C GLY A 205 6.58 -6.95 13.01
N ALA A 206 7.83 -6.76 13.46
CA ALA A 206 8.63 -5.61 13.06
C ALA A 206 9.40 -5.88 11.76
N ASP A 207 9.66 -4.81 10.99
CA ASP A 207 10.42 -4.87 9.75
C ASP A 207 11.84 -5.41 9.96
N LYS A 208 12.27 -6.35 9.11
CA LYS A 208 13.67 -6.77 9.04
C LYS A 208 14.49 -5.67 8.36
N LYS A 209 15.14 -4.83 9.16
CA LYS A 209 15.91 -3.66 8.71
C LYS A 209 17.04 -3.98 7.73
N ASN A 210 17.54 -5.21 7.73
CA ASN A 210 18.56 -5.70 6.81
C ASN A 210 18.01 -6.22 5.48
N ARG A 211 16.70 -6.17 5.27
CA ARG A 211 16.02 -6.62 4.04
C ARG A 211 14.89 -5.66 3.65
N PRO A 212 15.14 -4.35 3.58
CA PRO A 212 14.11 -3.39 3.20
C PRO A 212 13.61 -3.71 1.79
N LEU A 213 12.31 -3.62 1.57
CA LEU A 213 11.63 -3.94 0.31
C LEU A 213 11.92 -5.34 -0.26
N GLY A 214 12.41 -6.25 0.57
CA GLY A 214 12.81 -7.61 0.18
C GLY A 214 11.69 -8.65 0.15
N GLY A 215 10.43 -8.22 0.01
CA GLY A 215 9.23 -9.05 -0.03
C GLY A 215 8.69 -9.41 1.36
N GLY A 216 7.38 -9.62 1.47
CA GLY A 216 6.75 -9.93 2.76
C GLY A 216 5.41 -10.65 2.63
N LEU A 217 5.01 -11.37 3.67
CA LEU A 217 3.71 -12.03 3.75
C LEU A 217 2.74 -11.15 4.55
N VAL A 218 1.60 -10.80 3.94
CA VAL A 218 0.55 -9.96 4.55
C VAL A 218 -0.81 -10.58 4.27
N GLN A 219 -1.57 -10.91 5.30
CA GLN A 219 -2.92 -11.48 5.20
C GLN A 219 -3.03 -12.66 4.21
N GLY A 220 -1.99 -13.51 4.16
CA GLY A 220 -1.94 -14.67 3.29
C GLY A 220 -1.57 -14.38 1.82
N TRP A 221 -1.27 -13.12 1.47
CA TRP A 221 -0.68 -12.72 0.20
C TRP A 221 0.82 -12.48 0.37
N PHE A 222 1.61 -12.94 -0.56
CA PHE A 222 3.03 -12.60 -0.62
C PHE A 222 3.22 -11.36 -1.50
N ALA A 223 3.62 -10.25 -0.88
CA ALA A 223 4.04 -9.05 -1.60
C ALA A 223 5.47 -9.26 -2.13
N PRO A 224 5.72 -9.22 -3.44
CA PRO A 224 7.03 -9.50 -4.01
C PRO A 224 8.06 -8.43 -3.62
N ARG A 225 9.32 -8.70 -3.92
CA ARG A 225 10.42 -7.76 -3.72
C ARG A 225 10.25 -6.52 -4.62
N LEU A 226 10.57 -5.36 -4.09
CA LEU A 226 10.64 -4.10 -4.85
C LEU A 226 12.08 -3.60 -5.00
N ASP A 227 13.07 -4.42 -4.66
CA ASP A 227 14.50 -4.13 -4.83
C ASP A 227 15.00 -4.55 -6.22
N GLY A 228 16.26 -4.28 -6.53
CA GLY A 228 16.90 -4.59 -7.79
C GLY A 228 17.25 -6.08 -8.00
N ALA A 229 16.59 -7.03 -7.35
CA ALA A 229 16.83 -8.46 -7.55
C ALA A 229 16.48 -8.91 -8.98
N GLU A 230 17.26 -9.87 -9.49
CA GLU A 230 17.17 -10.33 -10.89
C GLU A 230 15.85 -11.05 -11.22
N ARG A 231 15.47 -12.04 -10.40
CA ARG A 231 14.33 -12.92 -10.69
C ARG A 231 13.02 -12.41 -10.08
N SER A 232 13.01 -12.13 -8.79
CA SER A 232 11.81 -11.81 -8.04
C SER A 232 11.67 -10.34 -7.66
N GLY A 233 12.58 -9.47 -8.17
CA GLY A 233 12.57 -8.03 -7.95
C GLY A 233 12.22 -7.21 -9.20
N LEU A 234 12.57 -5.92 -9.18
CA LEU A 234 12.24 -4.97 -10.24
C LEU A 234 13.38 -4.74 -11.25
N LYS A 235 14.43 -5.60 -11.29
CA LYS A 235 15.58 -5.41 -12.18
C LYS A 235 15.16 -5.28 -13.65
N SER A 236 14.31 -6.20 -14.11
CA SER A 236 13.85 -6.26 -15.50
C SER A 236 12.82 -5.20 -15.89
N TRP A 237 12.19 -4.53 -14.91
CA TRP A 237 11.17 -3.51 -15.15
C TRP A 237 11.84 -2.17 -15.47
N SER A 238 11.34 -1.45 -16.45
CA SER A 238 11.66 -0.03 -16.67
C SER A 238 10.94 0.85 -15.64
N ALA A 239 11.31 2.11 -15.54
CA ALA A 239 10.55 3.08 -14.74
C ALA A 239 9.13 3.25 -15.29
N ASP A 240 8.96 3.18 -16.61
CA ASP A 240 7.65 3.29 -17.26
C ASP A 240 6.76 2.07 -16.99
N ASP A 241 7.34 0.86 -16.89
CA ASP A 241 6.61 -0.33 -16.47
C ASP A 241 6.07 -0.20 -15.03
N ILE A 242 6.86 0.39 -14.13
CA ILE A 242 6.43 0.65 -12.75
C ILE A 242 5.31 1.69 -12.73
N VAL A 243 5.44 2.77 -13.49
CA VAL A 243 4.39 3.80 -13.62
C VAL A 243 3.10 3.19 -14.17
N GLU A 244 3.18 2.44 -15.28
CA GLU A 244 2.02 1.79 -15.88
C GLU A 244 1.32 0.87 -14.86
N TYR A 245 2.08 0.02 -14.16
CA TYR A 245 1.53 -0.90 -13.16
C TYR A 245 0.84 -0.17 -12.01
N LEU A 246 1.45 0.85 -11.44
CA LEU A 246 0.88 1.59 -10.31
C LEU A 246 -0.37 2.39 -10.70
N GLN A 247 -0.48 2.84 -11.94
CA GLN A 247 -1.61 3.63 -12.42
C GLN A 247 -2.76 2.79 -12.98
N SER A 248 -2.45 1.65 -13.59
CA SER A 248 -3.43 0.82 -14.28
C SER A 248 -3.73 -0.52 -13.59
N GLY A 249 -2.85 -0.96 -12.68
CA GLY A 249 -2.88 -2.30 -12.08
C GLY A 249 -2.31 -3.40 -12.98
N ARG A 250 -1.70 -3.06 -14.12
CA ARG A 250 -1.14 -4.04 -15.06
C ARG A 250 -0.11 -3.40 -15.98
N ASN A 251 0.80 -4.21 -16.47
CA ASN A 251 1.80 -3.86 -17.48
C ASN A 251 2.20 -5.09 -18.30
N GLY A 252 3.34 -5.01 -19.01
CA GLY A 252 3.89 -6.13 -19.78
C GLY A 252 4.45 -7.28 -18.94
N HIS A 253 4.53 -7.16 -17.60
CA HIS A 253 5.16 -8.15 -16.71
C HIS A 253 4.16 -8.80 -15.74
N SER A 254 3.11 -8.10 -15.31
CA SER A 254 2.23 -8.58 -14.24
C SER A 254 0.90 -7.83 -14.20
N ASN A 255 -0.07 -8.45 -13.53
CA ASN A 255 -1.31 -7.80 -13.10
C ASN A 255 -1.35 -7.72 -11.56
N ALA A 256 -2.01 -6.69 -11.03
CA ALA A 256 -2.26 -6.54 -9.60
C ALA A 256 -3.45 -7.39 -9.18
N ASP A 257 -3.26 -8.16 -8.12
CA ASP A 257 -4.28 -9.02 -7.53
C ASP A 257 -4.35 -8.82 -6.00
N GLY A 258 -5.46 -9.24 -5.41
CA GLY A 258 -5.68 -9.19 -3.97
C GLY A 258 -5.43 -7.82 -3.38
N LEU A 259 -4.64 -7.74 -2.31
CA LEU A 259 -4.35 -6.48 -1.61
C LEU A 259 -3.68 -5.43 -2.50
N MET A 260 -2.83 -5.84 -3.47
CA MET A 260 -2.20 -4.87 -4.36
C MET A 260 -3.20 -4.26 -5.35
N ALA A 261 -4.23 -5.00 -5.75
CA ALA A 261 -5.32 -4.44 -6.55
C ALA A 261 -6.12 -3.38 -5.76
N GLU A 262 -6.35 -3.59 -4.45
CA GLU A 262 -6.95 -2.58 -3.57
C GLU A 262 -6.08 -1.32 -3.50
N VAL A 263 -4.76 -1.47 -3.33
CA VAL A 263 -3.80 -0.34 -3.30
C VAL A 263 -3.83 0.44 -4.61
N VAL A 264 -3.83 -0.24 -5.76
CA VAL A 264 -3.94 0.46 -7.06
C VAL A 264 -5.28 1.19 -7.17
N ALA A 265 -6.39 0.52 -6.87
CA ALA A 265 -7.73 1.10 -7.00
C ALA A 265 -7.94 2.33 -6.11
N ASN A 266 -7.46 2.26 -4.88
CA ASN A 266 -7.78 3.24 -3.84
C ASN A 266 -6.70 4.31 -3.63
N SER A 267 -5.46 4.05 -4.08
CA SER A 267 -4.30 4.90 -3.88
C SER A 267 -3.59 5.24 -5.19
N THR A 268 -2.74 4.36 -5.71
CA THR A 268 -1.75 4.73 -6.71
C THR A 268 -2.33 5.17 -8.05
N SER A 269 -3.51 4.66 -8.47
CA SER A 269 -4.20 5.13 -9.68
C SER A 269 -4.76 6.55 -9.57
N LYS A 270 -4.87 7.10 -8.35
CA LYS A 270 -5.38 8.44 -8.06
C LYS A 270 -4.25 9.45 -7.83
N MET A 271 -3.03 9.00 -7.65
CA MET A 271 -1.86 9.86 -7.46
C MET A 271 -1.52 10.63 -8.73
N SER A 272 -0.86 11.77 -8.58
CA SER A 272 -0.34 12.54 -9.72
C SER A 272 0.71 11.76 -10.50
N ASP A 273 0.79 12.01 -11.81
CA ASP A 273 1.79 11.38 -12.67
C ASP A 273 3.21 11.65 -12.18
N ALA A 274 3.46 12.85 -11.64
CA ALA A 274 4.74 13.23 -11.06
C ALA A 274 5.10 12.39 -9.82
N ASP A 275 4.15 12.16 -8.92
CA ASP A 275 4.37 11.35 -7.72
C ASP A 275 4.59 9.87 -8.05
N VAL A 276 3.80 9.30 -8.97
CA VAL A 276 3.99 7.91 -9.41
C VAL A 276 5.33 7.75 -10.13
N ARG A 277 5.72 8.74 -10.95
CA ARG A 277 7.04 8.75 -11.59
C ARG A 277 8.18 8.84 -10.58
N ALA A 278 8.05 9.69 -9.57
CA ALA A 278 9.02 9.80 -8.49
C ALA A 278 9.19 8.47 -7.73
N ILE A 279 8.10 7.77 -7.43
CA ILE A 279 8.14 6.40 -6.85
C ILE A 279 8.96 5.47 -7.75
N ALA A 280 8.70 5.47 -9.07
CA ALA A 280 9.42 4.60 -10.00
C ALA A 280 10.92 4.93 -10.06
N VAL A 281 11.28 6.21 -10.09
CA VAL A 281 12.70 6.68 -10.08
C VAL A 281 13.41 6.20 -8.81
N TYR A 282 12.78 6.33 -7.65
CA TYR A 282 13.36 5.84 -6.39
C TYR A 282 13.52 4.32 -6.38
N LEU A 283 12.50 3.55 -6.77
CA LEU A 283 12.54 2.09 -6.78
C LEU A 283 13.57 1.54 -7.77
N LYS A 284 13.77 2.19 -8.91
CA LYS A 284 14.81 1.80 -9.89
C LYS A 284 16.24 2.01 -9.42
N ASP A 285 16.45 2.98 -8.56
CA ASP A 285 17.76 3.23 -7.92
C ASP A 285 17.96 2.39 -6.64
N PHE A 286 16.92 1.67 -6.19
CA PHE A 286 17.01 0.87 -4.97
C PHE A 286 17.92 -0.34 -5.20
N PRO A 287 18.96 -0.52 -4.37
CA PRO A 287 19.96 -1.57 -4.58
C PRO A 287 19.34 -2.98 -4.43
N PRO A 288 19.91 -3.98 -5.10
CA PRO A 288 19.52 -5.36 -4.85
C PRO A 288 19.84 -5.71 -3.39
N GLY A 289 18.87 -6.38 -2.73
CA GLY A 289 19.05 -6.88 -1.38
C GLY A 289 19.84 -8.20 -1.35
N ALA A 290 19.53 -9.08 -0.39
CA ALA A 290 20.18 -10.38 -0.28
C ALA A 290 20.08 -11.17 -1.59
N ALA A 291 21.15 -11.87 -1.95
CA ALA A 291 21.19 -12.75 -3.12
C ALA A 291 20.04 -13.77 -3.06
N GLU A 292 19.48 -14.05 -4.22
CA GLU A 292 18.44 -15.07 -4.34
C GLU A 292 19.09 -16.47 -4.25
N PRO A 293 18.56 -17.36 -3.39
CA PRO A 293 19.15 -18.68 -3.23
C PRO A 293 19.06 -19.47 -4.53
N ALA A 294 20.01 -20.37 -4.73
CA ALA A 294 19.92 -21.38 -5.78
C ALA A 294 18.65 -22.24 -5.57
N VAL A 295 18.00 -22.58 -6.66
CA VAL A 295 16.76 -23.35 -6.64
C VAL A 295 17.05 -24.76 -7.16
N THR A 296 16.60 -25.77 -6.41
CA THR A 296 16.53 -27.14 -6.93
C THR A 296 15.19 -27.29 -7.65
N PRO A 297 15.18 -27.60 -8.95
CA PRO A 297 13.95 -27.76 -9.70
C PRO A 297 13.13 -28.96 -9.20
N PRO A 298 11.80 -28.96 -9.43
CA PRO A 298 10.94 -30.09 -9.13
C PRO A 298 11.36 -31.36 -9.92
N PRO A 299 10.98 -32.54 -9.42
CA PRO A 299 11.21 -33.80 -10.16
C PRO A 299 10.59 -33.78 -11.57
N PRO A 300 11.20 -34.43 -12.59
CA PRO A 300 10.65 -34.49 -13.95
C PRO A 300 9.22 -35.02 -14.02
N THR A 301 8.84 -35.94 -13.13
CA THR A 301 7.48 -36.52 -13.06
C THR A 301 6.44 -35.49 -12.70
N GLU A 302 6.73 -34.60 -11.73
CA GLU A 302 5.86 -33.49 -11.35
C GLU A 302 5.78 -32.46 -12.48
N MET A 303 6.89 -32.15 -13.14
CA MET A 303 6.90 -31.25 -14.30
C MET A 303 6.03 -31.77 -15.44
N THR A 304 6.06 -33.08 -15.73
CA THR A 304 5.21 -33.70 -16.75
C THR A 304 3.74 -33.67 -16.37
N ALA A 305 3.39 -33.97 -15.12
CA ALA A 305 2.03 -33.94 -14.63
C ALA A 305 1.49 -32.48 -14.65
N GLY A 306 2.31 -31.51 -14.21
CA GLY A 306 1.96 -30.09 -14.27
C GLY A 306 1.77 -29.57 -15.69
N ALA A 307 2.59 -30.00 -16.65
CA ALA A 307 2.42 -29.68 -18.07
C ALA A 307 1.08 -30.16 -18.62
N ALA A 308 0.63 -31.35 -18.22
CA ALA A 308 -0.66 -31.90 -18.63
C ALA A 308 -1.83 -31.07 -18.10
N VAL A 309 -1.79 -30.67 -16.82
CA VAL A 309 -2.81 -29.78 -16.23
C VAL A 309 -2.79 -28.43 -16.93
N TYR A 310 -1.61 -27.86 -17.20
CA TYR A 310 -1.45 -26.58 -17.88
C TYR A 310 -2.06 -26.62 -19.29
N ALA A 311 -1.75 -27.64 -20.09
CA ALA A 311 -2.29 -27.83 -21.42
C ALA A 311 -3.83 -27.98 -21.43
N HIS A 312 -4.38 -28.61 -20.39
CA HIS A 312 -5.83 -28.81 -20.27
C HIS A 312 -6.60 -27.55 -19.86
N ALA A 313 -6.06 -26.72 -18.94
CA ALA A 313 -6.84 -25.71 -18.25
C ALA A 313 -6.30 -24.26 -18.37
N CYS A 314 -5.04 -24.06 -18.79
CA CYS A 314 -4.38 -22.77 -18.68
C CYS A 314 -3.96 -22.18 -20.05
N VAL A 315 -3.64 -23.03 -21.01
CA VAL A 315 -3.07 -22.64 -22.31
C VAL A 315 -3.95 -21.69 -23.12
N SER A 316 -5.28 -21.80 -22.99
CA SER A 316 -6.23 -20.97 -23.73
C SER A 316 -6.13 -19.46 -23.44
N CYS A 317 -5.60 -19.10 -22.28
CA CYS A 317 -5.41 -17.70 -21.85
C CYS A 317 -3.92 -17.34 -21.73
N HIS A 318 -3.10 -18.32 -21.28
CA HIS A 318 -1.68 -18.05 -20.99
C HIS A 318 -0.73 -18.51 -22.11
N GLU A 319 -1.25 -19.05 -23.22
CA GLU A 319 -0.52 -19.56 -24.37
C GLU A 319 0.44 -20.73 -24.02
N THR A 320 0.96 -21.44 -25.02
CA THR A 320 1.85 -22.60 -24.80
C THR A 320 3.21 -22.23 -24.23
N ASP A 321 3.68 -21.04 -24.52
CA ASP A 321 4.94 -20.46 -24.05
C ASP A 321 4.78 -19.60 -22.79
N GLY A 322 3.59 -19.54 -22.23
CA GLY A 322 3.28 -18.74 -21.05
C GLY A 322 3.23 -17.23 -21.29
N SER A 323 3.30 -16.76 -22.56
CA SER A 323 3.35 -15.32 -22.89
C SER A 323 2.07 -14.56 -22.55
N GLY A 324 0.94 -15.26 -22.47
CA GLY A 324 -0.37 -14.68 -22.21
C GLY A 324 -0.81 -13.68 -23.29
N ALA A 325 -1.71 -12.79 -22.90
CA ALA A 325 -2.10 -11.63 -23.71
C ALA A 325 -1.74 -10.37 -22.96
N PRO A 326 -0.80 -9.55 -23.44
CA PRO A 326 -0.30 -8.40 -22.72
C PRO A 326 -1.43 -7.49 -22.21
N ARG A 327 -1.34 -7.12 -20.93
CA ARG A 327 -2.32 -6.25 -20.23
C ARG A 327 -3.74 -6.85 -20.07
N ILE A 328 -3.96 -8.10 -20.44
CA ILE A 328 -5.22 -8.84 -20.23
C ILE A 328 -4.92 -10.08 -19.38
N TYR A 329 -4.12 -10.99 -19.93
CA TYR A 329 -3.62 -12.17 -19.22
C TYR A 329 -2.11 -12.02 -19.00
N PRO A 330 -1.64 -11.96 -17.74
CA PRO A 330 -0.25 -11.63 -17.47
C PRO A 330 0.68 -12.73 -18.01
N PRO A 331 1.88 -12.37 -18.48
CA PRO A 331 2.90 -13.35 -18.81
C PRO A 331 3.33 -14.10 -17.55
N LEU A 332 3.58 -15.40 -17.73
CA LEU A 332 4.10 -16.27 -16.68
C LEU A 332 5.64 -16.28 -16.63
N PRO A 333 6.36 -16.23 -17.78
CA PRO A 333 7.81 -16.07 -17.80
C PRO A 333 8.22 -14.77 -17.11
N GLY A 334 9.22 -14.83 -16.24
CA GLY A 334 9.77 -13.65 -15.57
C GLY A 334 8.85 -12.99 -14.51
N ASN A 335 7.68 -13.56 -14.25
CA ASN A 335 6.75 -12.98 -13.28
C ASN A 335 7.29 -13.10 -11.85
N ALA A 336 7.46 -11.98 -11.16
CA ALA A 336 8.06 -11.90 -9.83
C ALA A 336 7.30 -12.73 -8.76
N ASN A 337 5.96 -12.80 -8.83
CA ASN A 337 5.17 -13.63 -7.92
C ASN A 337 5.44 -15.11 -8.11
N LEU A 338 5.60 -15.57 -9.37
CA LEU A 338 5.90 -16.96 -9.67
C LEU A 338 7.31 -17.34 -9.24
N GLN A 339 8.28 -16.43 -9.37
CA GLN A 339 9.67 -16.66 -9.01
C GLN A 339 10.00 -16.41 -7.54
N SER A 340 9.06 -15.88 -6.78
CA SER A 340 9.21 -15.68 -5.34
C SER A 340 9.37 -17.00 -4.59
N ALA A 341 10.16 -17.01 -3.51
CA ALA A 341 10.34 -18.20 -2.69
C ALA A 341 9.02 -18.67 -2.02
N ASP A 342 8.15 -17.72 -1.66
CA ASP A 342 6.82 -18.01 -1.08
C ASP A 342 5.77 -18.11 -2.19
N PRO A 343 5.06 -19.24 -2.32
CA PRO A 343 4.05 -19.46 -3.36
C PRO A 343 2.66 -18.93 -3.03
N SER A 344 2.45 -18.30 -1.88
CA SER A 344 1.11 -17.99 -1.34
C SER A 344 0.23 -17.22 -2.33
N SER A 345 0.77 -16.18 -3.00
CA SER A 345 0.00 -15.40 -3.97
C SER A 345 -0.36 -16.23 -5.21
N ALA A 346 0.59 -16.99 -5.75
CA ALA A 346 0.33 -17.87 -6.90
C ALA A 346 -0.73 -18.92 -6.58
N LEU A 347 -0.65 -19.56 -5.42
CA LEU A 347 -1.64 -20.55 -4.97
C LEU A 347 -3.02 -19.93 -4.80
N ARG A 348 -3.12 -18.75 -4.20
CA ARG A 348 -4.41 -18.07 -4.05
C ARG A 348 -5.04 -17.72 -5.39
N ILE A 349 -4.26 -17.15 -6.30
CA ILE A 349 -4.75 -16.82 -7.65
C ILE A 349 -5.28 -18.07 -8.37
N ILE A 350 -4.57 -19.20 -8.27
CA ILE A 350 -5.01 -20.45 -8.91
C ILE A 350 -6.27 -21.01 -8.21
N LEU A 351 -6.30 -21.00 -6.87
CA LEU A 351 -7.41 -21.58 -6.11
C LEU A 351 -8.68 -20.71 -6.19
N ASP A 352 -8.53 -19.41 -5.98
CA ASP A 352 -9.67 -18.48 -5.81
C ASP A 352 -10.10 -17.85 -7.14
N GLY A 353 -9.25 -17.94 -8.18
CA GLY A 353 -9.38 -17.16 -9.39
C GLY A 353 -8.92 -15.72 -9.17
N ALA A 354 -8.97 -14.93 -10.23
CA ALA A 354 -8.63 -13.52 -10.20
C ALA A 354 -9.47 -12.73 -11.20
N GLN A 355 -9.71 -11.48 -10.91
CA GLN A 355 -10.32 -10.54 -11.83
C GLN A 355 -9.41 -9.33 -11.98
N THR A 356 -9.06 -9.01 -13.22
CA THR A 356 -8.24 -7.84 -13.52
C THR A 356 -8.94 -6.58 -13.05
N LEU A 357 -8.20 -5.73 -12.34
CA LEU A 357 -8.69 -4.45 -11.86
C LEU A 357 -9.10 -3.53 -13.02
N THR A 358 -10.22 -2.85 -12.86
CA THR A 358 -10.64 -1.75 -13.74
C THR A 358 -10.18 -0.42 -13.14
N THR A 359 -9.45 0.35 -13.93
CA THR A 359 -9.06 1.73 -13.60
C THR A 359 -9.41 2.66 -14.77
N PRO A 360 -9.44 4.00 -14.58
CA PRO A 360 -9.64 4.94 -15.68
C PRO A 360 -8.64 4.75 -16.84
N ARG A 361 -7.41 4.30 -16.53
CA ARG A 361 -6.35 4.06 -17.53
C ARG A 361 -6.41 2.66 -18.14
N ALA A 362 -7.18 1.75 -17.57
CA ALA A 362 -7.30 0.37 -18.02
C ALA A 362 -8.73 -0.16 -17.80
N PRO A 363 -9.70 0.25 -18.63
CA PRO A 363 -11.13 -0.06 -18.43
C PRO A 363 -11.51 -1.51 -18.79
N ASN A 364 -10.69 -2.22 -19.56
CA ASN A 364 -10.98 -3.60 -19.96
C ASN A 364 -10.62 -4.58 -18.84
N THR A 365 -11.44 -5.59 -18.63
CA THR A 365 -11.22 -6.64 -17.61
C THR A 365 -11.00 -7.99 -18.26
N GLY A 366 -10.13 -8.81 -17.64
CA GLY A 366 -10.03 -10.23 -17.84
C GLY A 366 -10.35 -10.95 -16.54
N SER A 367 -10.70 -12.21 -16.62
CA SER A 367 -10.90 -13.05 -15.42
C SER A 367 -10.17 -14.36 -15.55
N MET A 368 -9.60 -14.84 -14.45
CA MET A 368 -9.08 -16.17 -14.29
C MET A 368 -10.08 -16.97 -13.44
N PRO A 369 -10.57 -18.13 -13.93
CA PRO A 369 -11.52 -18.92 -13.14
C PRO A 369 -10.85 -19.54 -11.90
N ALA A 370 -11.65 -19.77 -10.85
CA ALA A 370 -11.21 -20.50 -9.66
C ALA A 370 -11.08 -22.00 -9.96
N TYR A 371 -9.98 -22.58 -9.49
CA TYR A 371 -9.68 -24.00 -9.68
C TYR A 371 -9.78 -24.83 -8.40
N ALA A 372 -10.13 -24.23 -7.27
CA ALA A 372 -10.24 -24.92 -5.99
C ALA A 372 -11.20 -26.13 -6.02
N GLY A 373 -12.29 -26.08 -6.78
CA GLY A 373 -13.26 -27.18 -6.93
C GLY A 373 -13.00 -28.11 -8.13
N LYS A 374 -11.94 -27.85 -8.93
CA LYS A 374 -11.73 -28.58 -10.20
C LYS A 374 -10.57 -29.55 -10.14
N PHE A 375 -9.52 -29.26 -9.36
CA PHE A 375 -8.31 -30.04 -9.26
C PHE A 375 -7.99 -30.41 -7.81
N SER A 376 -7.35 -31.56 -7.64
CA SER A 376 -6.80 -32.01 -6.36
C SER A 376 -5.64 -31.14 -5.87
N ASP A 377 -5.25 -31.27 -4.62
CA ASP A 377 -4.11 -30.55 -4.07
C ASP A 377 -2.80 -30.93 -4.78
N GLN A 378 -2.66 -32.19 -5.24
CA GLN A 378 -1.50 -32.63 -5.99
C GLN A 378 -1.47 -31.99 -7.38
N GLU A 379 -2.56 -32.00 -8.13
CA GLU A 379 -2.64 -31.39 -9.47
C GLU A 379 -2.38 -29.88 -9.42
N ILE A 380 -2.88 -29.19 -8.40
CA ILE A 380 -2.57 -27.76 -8.18
C ILE A 380 -1.07 -27.57 -7.86
N ALA A 381 -0.48 -28.45 -7.04
CA ALA A 381 0.96 -28.38 -6.75
C ALA A 381 1.78 -28.61 -8.03
N ASP A 382 1.42 -29.60 -8.84
CA ASP A 382 2.14 -29.96 -10.06
C ASP A 382 2.08 -28.83 -11.10
N VAL A 383 0.89 -28.27 -11.37
CA VAL A 383 0.77 -27.14 -12.30
C VAL A 383 1.47 -25.88 -11.77
N THR A 384 1.44 -25.64 -10.46
CA THR A 384 2.16 -24.53 -9.84
C THR A 384 3.68 -24.74 -9.99
N ASN A 385 4.18 -25.95 -9.81
CA ASN A 385 5.57 -26.30 -10.02
C ASN A 385 5.97 -26.12 -11.49
N TYR A 386 5.11 -26.53 -12.41
CA TYR A 386 5.34 -26.36 -13.84
C TYR A 386 5.50 -24.89 -14.23
N ILE A 387 4.54 -24.03 -13.89
CA ILE A 387 4.59 -22.60 -14.29
C ILE A 387 5.70 -21.83 -13.57
N ARG A 388 6.09 -22.26 -12.37
CA ARG A 388 7.18 -21.64 -11.58
C ARG A 388 8.58 -22.10 -12.00
N ASN A 389 8.69 -23.12 -12.87
CA ASN A 389 9.98 -23.69 -13.30
C ASN A 389 10.07 -23.91 -14.81
N SER A 390 9.14 -23.35 -15.60
CA SER A 390 9.17 -23.35 -17.07
C SER A 390 9.58 -21.98 -17.61
N TRP A 391 9.94 -21.92 -18.86
CA TRP A 391 10.22 -20.68 -19.62
C TRP A 391 11.27 -19.75 -18.98
N GLY A 392 12.26 -20.36 -18.30
CA GLY A 392 13.30 -19.60 -17.59
C GLY A 392 12.97 -19.19 -16.17
N ASN A 393 11.75 -19.47 -15.68
CA ASN A 393 11.42 -19.34 -14.26
C ASN A 393 12.20 -20.38 -13.43
N ALA A 394 12.54 -19.99 -12.19
CA ALA A 394 13.22 -20.87 -11.23
C ALA A 394 12.75 -20.52 -9.81
N ALA A 395 11.89 -21.37 -9.24
CA ALA A 395 11.35 -21.18 -7.90
C ALA A 395 11.29 -22.51 -7.11
N PRO A 396 11.36 -22.44 -5.76
CA PRO A 396 11.29 -23.65 -4.94
C PRO A 396 10.01 -24.44 -5.20
N PRO A 397 10.08 -25.81 -5.13
CA PRO A 397 8.91 -26.66 -5.31
C PRO A 397 7.80 -26.37 -4.30
N VAL A 398 6.57 -26.56 -4.75
CA VAL A 398 5.34 -26.50 -3.97
C VAL A 398 4.82 -27.91 -3.71
N THR A 399 4.40 -28.20 -2.48
CA THR A 399 3.85 -29.50 -2.10
C THR A 399 2.32 -29.47 -2.01
N ALA A 400 1.66 -30.63 -2.18
CA ALA A 400 0.22 -30.78 -1.98
C ALA A 400 -0.22 -30.33 -0.56
N SER A 401 0.63 -30.50 0.45
CA SER A 401 0.35 -30.02 1.82
C SER A 401 0.27 -28.49 1.91
N GLN A 402 1.10 -27.76 1.15
CA GLN A 402 1.01 -26.29 1.07
C GLN A 402 -0.27 -25.86 0.36
N VAL A 403 -0.69 -26.56 -0.68
CA VAL A 403 -1.98 -26.32 -1.37
C VAL A 403 -3.15 -26.56 -0.41
N ALA A 404 -3.18 -27.70 0.29
CA ALA A 404 -4.21 -28.02 1.30
C ALA A 404 -4.32 -26.94 2.39
N LYS A 405 -3.17 -26.39 2.82
CA LYS A 405 -3.13 -25.31 3.80
C LYS A 405 -3.65 -24.00 3.21
N ALA A 406 -3.36 -23.70 1.95
CA ALA A 406 -3.88 -22.51 1.27
C ALA A 406 -5.40 -22.59 1.11
N ARG A 407 -5.92 -23.75 0.70
CA ARG A 407 -7.36 -24.02 0.54
C ARG A 407 -8.15 -23.86 1.84
N LYS A 408 -7.58 -24.21 3.00
CA LYS A 408 -8.24 -24.06 4.32
C LYS A 408 -8.34 -22.61 4.81
N ARG A 409 -7.67 -21.67 4.16
CA ARG A 409 -7.69 -20.24 4.51
C ARG A 409 -8.74 -19.44 3.74
N GLN A 410 -9.51 -20.11 2.89
CA GLN A 410 -10.73 -19.62 2.24
C GLN A 410 -11.95 -19.60 3.26
#